data_35fa6d0b13915758f7ade99f12d5c524
#
_entry.id   35fa6d0b13915758f7ade99f12d5c524
#
_cell.length_a   1.000
_cell.length_b   1.000
_cell.length_c   1.000
_cell.angle_alpha   90.00
_cell.angle_beta   90.00
_cell.angle_gamma   90.00
#
_symmetry.space_group_name_H-M   'P 1'
#
loop_
_entity.id
_entity.type
_entity.pdbx_description
1 polymer ?
#
loop_
_entity_poly.entity_id
_entity_poly.type
_entity_poly.pdbx_seq_one_letter_code
_entity_poly.pdbx_strand_id
1 'polypeptide(L)'
;MALTKTINIDGKEVTFRASAAIPRLYRVKFHRDIYKDLDALQKAMGGSDENASTLDTFSLELFENISYVMAKHADPSIPDTPEGWLEEFNTFSIYQVLPQIIELWGLNVQTDVTTKKKLRATERPMTTALFLLRCIQIGLSIRDLDLLTIGMVNDLYAESRNDECQDSYRQLASQEDFDAF
;
A
#
# COMPACT_ATOMS: atom_id res chain seq x y z
N MET A 1 0.44 -0.97 -13.96
CA MET A 1 -0.73 -0.11 -14.23
C MET A 1 -1.54 0.04 -12.96
N ALA A 2 -1.98 1.26 -12.63
CA ALA A 2 -2.94 1.45 -11.53
C ALA A 2 -4.20 0.59 -11.78
N LEU A 3 -4.77 0.05 -10.72
CA LEU A 3 -5.93 -0.82 -10.78
C LEU A 3 -7.21 -0.01 -10.60
N THR A 4 -8.24 -0.32 -11.36
CA THR A 4 -9.57 0.31 -11.22
C THR A 4 -10.63 -0.77 -11.10
N LYS A 5 -11.64 -0.50 -10.26
CA LYS A 5 -12.82 -1.35 -10.09
C LYS A 5 -14.06 -0.48 -9.93
N THR A 6 -15.10 -0.77 -10.69
CA THR A 6 -16.40 -0.09 -10.54
C THR A 6 -17.33 -0.97 -9.72
N ILE A 7 -17.95 -0.39 -8.71
CA ILE A 7 -18.85 -1.05 -7.76
C ILE A 7 -20.18 -0.29 -7.79
N ASN A 8 -21.30 -1.02 -7.87
CA ASN A 8 -22.60 -0.44 -7.72
C ASN A 8 -22.92 -0.24 -6.23
N ILE A 9 -23.17 1.01 -5.83
CA ILE A 9 -23.52 1.41 -4.47
C ILE A 9 -24.85 2.17 -4.57
N ASP A 10 -25.90 1.64 -3.97
CA ASP A 10 -27.22 2.25 -3.96
C ASP A 10 -27.73 2.65 -5.37
N GLY A 11 -27.47 1.79 -6.37
CA GLY A 11 -27.86 2.04 -7.76
C GLY A 11 -26.94 2.99 -8.54
N LYS A 12 -25.90 3.55 -7.91
CA LYS A 12 -24.88 4.39 -8.54
C LYS A 12 -23.61 3.58 -8.82
N GLU A 13 -23.05 3.75 -9.99
CA GLU A 13 -21.74 3.18 -10.32
C GLU A 13 -20.61 4.07 -9.79
N VAL A 14 -19.83 3.57 -8.84
CA VAL A 14 -18.70 4.26 -8.26
C VAL A 14 -17.43 3.56 -8.70
N THR A 15 -16.51 4.31 -9.30
CA THR A 15 -15.20 3.79 -9.69
C THR A 15 -14.19 4.06 -8.59
N PHE A 16 -13.45 3.01 -8.24
CA PHE A 16 -12.35 3.07 -7.28
C PHE A 16 -11.02 2.84 -8.01
N ARG A 17 -10.02 3.62 -7.66
CA ARG A 17 -8.67 3.50 -8.23
C ARG A 17 -7.65 3.23 -7.13
N ALA A 18 -6.95 2.11 -7.24
CA ALA A 18 -5.85 1.74 -6.37
C ALA A 18 -4.52 1.92 -7.09
N SER A 19 -3.61 2.67 -6.48
CA SER A 19 -2.27 2.95 -7.00
C SER A 19 -1.27 3.12 -5.86
N ALA A 20 0.00 3.24 -6.19
CA ALA A 20 1.06 3.57 -5.25
C ALA A 20 0.93 4.99 -4.65
N ALA A 21 0.06 5.84 -5.20
CA ALA A 21 -0.22 7.16 -4.65
C ALA A 21 -1.13 7.14 -3.41
N ILE A 22 -1.91 6.07 -3.19
CA ILE A 22 -2.89 5.99 -2.09
C ILE A 22 -2.29 6.32 -0.72
N PRO A 23 -1.12 5.81 -0.30
CA PRO A 23 -0.54 6.15 1.01
C PRO A 23 -0.31 7.65 1.19
N ARG A 24 0.17 8.32 0.14
CA ARG A 24 0.38 9.77 0.14
C ARG A 24 -0.94 10.53 0.19
N LEU A 25 -1.92 10.14 -0.63
CA LEU A 25 -3.24 10.77 -0.68
C LEU A 25 -3.96 10.65 0.66
N TYR A 26 -3.93 9.46 1.27
CA TYR A 26 -4.47 9.21 2.60
C TYR A 26 -3.83 10.13 3.65
N ARG A 27 -2.50 10.21 3.65
CA ARG A 27 -1.77 11.06 4.60
C ARG A 27 -2.07 12.54 4.44
N VAL A 28 -2.19 13.02 3.20
CA VAL A 28 -2.54 14.44 2.92
C VAL A 28 -3.97 14.74 3.38
N LYS A 29 -4.90 13.80 3.17
CA LYS A 29 -6.31 14.00 3.46
C LYS A 29 -6.61 13.90 4.96
N PHE A 30 -6.09 12.87 5.63
CA PHE A 30 -6.46 12.55 7.01
C PHE A 30 -5.38 12.87 8.04
N HIS A 31 -4.19 13.34 7.61
CA HIS A 31 -3.02 13.59 8.48
C HIS A 31 -2.58 12.35 9.27
N ARG A 32 -2.97 11.15 8.80
CA ARG A 32 -2.66 9.83 9.38
C ARG A 32 -1.80 9.03 8.43
N ASP A 33 -1.22 7.93 8.90
CA ASP A 33 -0.38 7.05 8.09
C ASP A 33 -1.11 5.71 7.90
N ILE A 34 -1.50 5.42 6.67
CA ILE A 34 -2.29 4.22 6.32
C ILE A 34 -1.60 2.92 6.76
N TYR A 35 -0.27 2.84 6.71
CA TYR A 35 0.45 1.63 7.13
C TYR A 35 0.37 1.43 8.64
N LYS A 36 0.42 2.52 9.42
CA LYS A 36 0.25 2.46 10.87
C LYS A 36 -1.17 2.10 11.26
N ASP A 37 -2.15 2.63 10.54
CA ASP A 37 -3.56 2.36 10.80
C ASP A 37 -3.89 0.90 10.47
N LEU A 38 -3.37 0.36 9.36
CA LEU A 38 -3.52 -1.05 9.01
C LEU A 38 -2.79 -1.99 9.97
N ASP A 39 -1.59 -1.63 10.45
CA ASP A 39 -0.86 -2.40 11.46
C ASP A 39 -1.60 -2.42 12.80
N ALA A 40 -2.17 -1.28 13.20
CA ALA A 40 -3.00 -1.19 14.41
C ALA A 40 -4.26 -2.07 14.30
N LEU A 41 -4.93 -2.07 13.13
CA LEU A 41 -6.08 -2.93 12.85
C LEU A 41 -5.69 -4.40 12.92
N GLN A 42 -4.57 -4.80 12.30
CA GLN A 42 -4.10 -6.17 12.31
C GLN A 42 -3.78 -6.68 13.72
N LYS A 43 -3.14 -5.84 14.55
CA LYS A 43 -2.85 -6.17 15.96
C LYS A 43 -4.10 -6.33 16.78
N ALA A 44 -5.08 -5.46 16.56
CA ALA A 44 -6.34 -5.52 17.26
C ALA A 44 -7.15 -6.76 16.89
N MET A 45 -7.14 -7.19 15.62
CA MET A 45 -7.80 -8.43 15.17
C MET A 45 -7.07 -9.70 15.63
N GLY A 46 -5.75 -9.63 15.90
CA GLY A 46 -4.94 -10.75 16.39
C GLY A 46 -4.97 -10.96 17.92
N GLY A 47 -5.51 -10.00 18.68
CA GLY A 47 -5.66 -10.07 20.12
C GLY A 47 -7.01 -10.70 20.51
N SER A 48 -6.98 -11.67 21.42
CA SER A 48 -8.17 -12.37 21.94
C SER A 48 -8.97 -11.58 22.98
N ASP A 49 -8.88 -10.25 23.01
CA ASP A 49 -9.51 -9.41 24.03
C ASP A 49 -10.89 -8.89 23.60
N GLU A 50 -11.83 -9.00 24.56
CA GLU A 50 -13.28 -8.78 24.49
C GLU A 50 -13.75 -7.35 24.17
N ASN A 51 -12.94 -6.48 23.56
CA ASN A 51 -13.33 -5.13 23.17
C ASN A 51 -13.73 -5.03 21.68
N ALA A 52 -14.60 -5.94 21.25
CA ALA A 52 -15.10 -6.00 19.87
C ALA A 52 -15.74 -4.67 19.39
N SER A 53 -16.39 -3.92 20.25
CA SER A 53 -17.14 -2.71 19.87
C SER A 53 -16.25 -1.51 19.47
N THR A 54 -15.08 -1.37 20.10
CA THR A 54 -14.14 -0.27 19.74
C THR A 54 -13.37 -0.58 18.45
N LEU A 55 -13.13 -1.87 18.20
CA LEU A 55 -12.55 -2.39 16.98
C LEU A 55 -13.45 -2.14 15.78
N ASP A 56 -14.75 -2.35 15.94
CA ASP A 56 -15.72 -2.20 14.86
C ASP A 56 -15.76 -0.75 14.35
N THR A 57 -15.80 0.25 15.24
CA THR A 57 -15.87 1.66 14.85
C THR A 57 -14.60 2.14 14.17
N PHE A 58 -13.41 1.81 14.71
CA PHE A 58 -12.13 2.18 14.10
C PHE A 58 -11.92 1.50 12.74
N SER A 59 -12.30 0.23 12.64
CA SER A 59 -12.22 -0.54 11.41
C SER A 59 -13.12 0.04 10.32
N LEU A 60 -14.35 0.40 10.67
CA LEU A 60 -15.32 1.01 9.75
C LEU A 60 -14.80 2.35 9.23
N GLU A 61 -14.39 3.25 10.13
CA GLU A 61 -13.81 4.55 9.74
C GLU A 61 -12.59 4.40 8.83
N LEU A 62 -11.69 3.47 9.13
CA LEU A 62 -10.52 3.23 8.29
C LEU A 62 -10.92 2.79 6.88
N PHE A 63 -11.88 1.88 6.75
CA PHE A 63 -12.35 1.39 5.45
C PHE A 63 -13.13 2.44 4.68
N GLU A 64 -13.96 3.24 5.34
CA GLU A 64 -14.64 4.38 4.72
C GLU A 64 -13.61 5.39 4.17
N ASN A 65 -12.59 5.70 4.95
CA ASN A 65 -11.52 6.61 4.56
C ASN A 65 -10.69 6.06 3.38
N ILE A 66 -10.37 4.78 3.37
CA ILE A 66 -9.66 4.13 2.25
C ILE A 66 -10.53 4.14 1.00
N SER A 67 -11.82 3.76 1.13
CA SER A 67 -12.77 3.75 0.03
C SER A 67 -12.93 5.15 -0.57
N TYR A 68 -13.11 6.16 0.28
CA TYR A 68 -13.18 7.56 -0.15
C TYR A 68 -11.95 8.00 -0.93
N VAL A 69 -10.73 7.72 -0.42
CA VAL A 69 -9.50 8.12 -1.11
C VAL A 69 -9.37 7.44 -2.46
N MET A 70 -9.76 6.16 -2.56
CA MET A 70 -9.75 5.44 -3.84
C MET A 70 -10.80 5.98 -4.83
N ALA A 71 -12.00 6.33 -4.35
CA ALA A 71 -13.05 6.93 -5.17
C ALA A 71 -12.64 8.34 -5.63
N LYS A 72 -12.15 9.19 -4.72
CA LYS A 72 -11.68 10.56 -5.03
C LYS A 72 -10.49 10.56 -5.98
N HIS A 73 -9.64 9.53 -5.91
CA HIS A 73 -8.51 9.33 -6.82
C HIS A 73 -8.97 8.91 -8.23
N ALA A 74 -10.08 8.18 -8.34
CA ALA A 74 -10.67 7.82 -9.61
C ALA A 74 -11.46 8.96 -10.23
N ASP A 75 -12.26 9.66 -9.41
CA ASP A 75 -13.11 10.79 -9.82
C ASP A 75 -12.86 12.00 -8.90
N PRO A 76 -12.08 12.99 -9.34
CA PRO A 76 -11.85 14.20 -8.58
C PRO A 76 -13.08 15.08 -8.35
N SER A 77 -14.20 14.83 -9.04
CA SER A 77 -15.42 15.64 -8.94
C SER A 77 -16.29 15.32 -7.73
N ILE A 78 -16.11 14.16 -7.08
CA ILE A 78 -16.86 13.81 -5.88
C ILE A 78 -16.55 14.78 -4.73
N PRO A 79 -17.41 14.90 -3.70
CA PRO A 79 -17.24 15.83 -2.57
C PRO A 79 -15.84 15.77 -1.96
N ASP A 80 -15.41 16.91 -1.38
CA ASP A 80 -14.07 17.02 -0.81
C ASP A 80 -13.96 16.38 0.58
N THR A 81 -15.05 15.93 1.17
CA THR A 81 -15.08 15.26 2.47
C THR A 81 -15.68 13.85 2.36
N PRO A 82 -15.21 12.88 3.16
CA PRO A 82 -15.80 11.55 3.21
C PRO A 82 -17.28 11.59 3.57
N GLU A 83 -17.65 12.42 4.55
CA GLU A 83 -19.01 12.58 5.01
C GLU A 83 -19.92 13.09 3.88
N GLY A 84 -19.50 14.15 3.18
CA GLY A 84 -20.26 14.70 2.05
C GLY A 84 -20.38 13.71 0.89
N TRP A 85 -19.38 12.86 0.68
CA TRP A 85 -19.45 11.78 -0.31
C TRP A 85 -20.40 10.67 0.13
N LEU A 86 -20.37 10.27 1.39
CA LEU A 86 -21.26 9.23 1.94
C LEU A 86 -22.72 9.67 1.94
N GLU A 87 -22.99 10.97 2.13
CA GLU A 87 -24.35 11.56 2.07
C GLU A 87 -24.98 11.49 0.65
N GLU A 88 -24.16 11.26 -0.39
CA GLU A 88 -24.71 11.06 -1.74
C GLU A 88 -25.46 9.73 -1.91
N PHE A 89 -25.33 8.81 -0.95
CA PHE A 89 -25.98 7.49 -0.95
C PHE A 89 -27.07 7.45 0.12
N ASN A 90 -28.26 6.93 -0.24
CA ASN A 90 -29.29 6.66 0.80
C ASN A 90 -28.84 5.51 1.72
N THR A 91 -28.07 4.56 1.17
CA THR A 91 -27.51 3.45 1.93
C THR A 91 -26.11 3.13 1.41
N PHE A 92 -25.09 3.42 2.20
CA PHE A 92 -23.74 2.94 1.97
C PHE A 92 -23.54 1.62 2.72
N SER A 93 -23.78 0.50 2.03
CA SER A 93 -23.61 -0.82 2.64
C SER A 93 -22.15 -1.20 2.69
N ILE A 94 -21.50 -0.92 3.82
CA ILE A 94 -20.09 -1.27 4.05
C ILE A 94 -19.83 -2.76 3.83
N TYR A 95 -20.77 -3.63 4.23
CA TYR A 95 -20.64 -5.08 4.07
C TYR A 95 -20.62 -5.55 2.61
N GLN A 96 -21.18 -4.78 1.68
CA GLN A 96 -21.15 -5.07 0.25
C GLN A 96 -19.90 -4.48 -0.42
N VAL A 97 -19.49 -3.29 0.00
CA VAL A 97 -18.36 -2.55 -0.59
C VAL A 97 -17.02 -3.07 -0.05
N LEU A 98 -16.94 -3.31 1.25
CA LEU A 98 -15.71 -3.69 1.95
C LEU A 98 -14.96 -4.89 1.33
N PRO A 99 -15.59 -6.03 1.03
CA PRO A 99 -14.87 -7.16 0.43
C PRO A 99 -14.21 -6.80 -0.91
N GLN A 100 -14.85 -5.95 -1.69
CA GLN A 100 -14.37 -5.52 -3.00
C GLN A 100 -13.22 -4.51 -2.89
N ILE A 101 -13.23 -3.65 -1.87
CA ILE A 101 -12.12 -2.73 -1.55
C ILE A 101 -10.92 -3.50 -1.00
N ILE A 102 -11.15 -4.50 -0.15
CA ILE A 102 -10.08 -5.39 0.36
C ILE A 102 -9.42 -6.15 -0.79
N GLU A 103 -10.20 -6.69 -1.71
CA GLU A 103 -9.67 -7.37 -2.91
C GLU A 103 -8.83 -6.41 -3.75
N LEU A 104 -9.35 -5.21 -4.05
CA LEU A 104 -8.64 -4.21 -4.83
C LEU A 104 -7.35 -3.74 -4.12
N TRP A 105 -7.39 -3.59 -2.79
CA TRP A 105 -6.21 -3.29 -1.98
C TRP A 105 -5.20 -4.43 -2.01
N GLY A 106 -5.67 -5.67 -1.87
CA GLY A 106 -4.83 -6.88 -1.96
C GLY A 106 -4.06 -6.93 -3.28
N LEU A 107 -4.73 -6.71 -4.40
CA LEU A 107 -4.11 -6.62 -5.72
C LEU A 107 -3.11 -5.46 -5.83
N ASN A 108 -3.41 -4.32 -5.20
CA ASN A 108 -2.51 -3.15 -5.20
C ASN A 108 -1.20 -3.38 -4.45
N VAL A 109 -1.19 -4.23 -3.44
CA VAL A 109 0.02 -4.53 -2.63
C VAL A 109 0.72 -5.81 -3.04
N GLN A 110 0.14 -6.59 -3.95
CA GLN A 110 0.69 -7.85 -4.41
C GLN A 110 2.06 -7.66 -5.06
N THR A 111 3.02 -8.48 -4.66
CA THR A 111 4.40 -8.50 -5.17
C THR A 111 4.70 -9.85 -5.81
N ASP A 112 5.47 -9.84 -6.90
CA ASP A 112 5.87 -11.05 -7.64
C ASP A 112 7.36 -11.36 -7.49
N VAL A 113 8.14 -10.38 -7.01
CA VAL A 113 9.59 -10.49 -6.89
C VAL A 113 10.03 -10.94 -5.49
N THR A 114 10.90 -11.94 -5.45
CA THR A 114 11.54 -12.41 -4.22
C THR A 114 12.94 -11.84 -4.09
N THR A 115 13.27 -11.25 -2.95
CA THR A 115 14.62 -10.78 -2.65
C THR A 115 15.59 -11.96 -2.51
N LYS A 116 16.67 -11.96 -3.27
CA LYS A 116 17.72 -13.00 -3.23
C LYS A 116 18.59 -12.92 -1.96
N LYS A 117 18.75 -11.74 -1.38
CA LYS A 117 19.43 -11.57 -0.10
C LYS A 117 18.48 -11.83 1.06
N LYS A 118 18.94 -12.60 2.06
CA LYS A 118 18.36 -12.53 3.42
C LYS A 118 18.58 -11.13 3.95
N LEU A 119 17.66 -10.22 3.61
CA LEU A 119 17.63 -8.91 4.24
C LEU A 119 17.46 -9.12 5.75
N ARG A 120 18.29 -8.48 6.55
CA ARG A 120 18.04 -8.41 8.00
C ARG A 120 16.62 -7.82 8.16
N ALA A 121 15.75 -8.58 8.84
CA ALA A 121 14.48 -8.03 9.26
C ALA A 121 14.77 -6.73 10.03
N THR A 122 14.32 -5.62 9.50
CA THR A 122 14.44 -4.37 10.25
C THR A 122 13.23 -4.30 11.16
N GLU A 123 13.45 -4.03 12.44
CA GLU A 123 12.36 -3.76 13.42
C GLU A 123 11.61 -2.46 13.09
N ARG A 124 12.00 -1.81 12.01
CA ARG A 124 11.42 -0.54 11.57
C ARG A 124 10.11 -0.80 10.82
N PRO A 125 8.96 -0.36 11.36
CA PRO A 125 7.67 -0.55 10.72
C PRO A 125 7.59 0.23 9.41
N MET A 126 6.82 -0.28 8.45
CA MET A 126 6.51 0.44 7.21
C MET A 126 5.71 1.70 7.56
N THR A 127 6.04 2.79 6.88
CA THR A 127 5.33 4.06 6.95
C THR A 127 5.26 4.67 5.56
N THR A 128 4.32 5.59 5.34
CA THR A 128 4.23 6.36 4.08
C THR A 128 5.55 7.07 3.77
N ALA A 129 6.23 7.63 4.78
CA ALA A 129 7.52 8.30 4.57
C ALA A 129 8.61 7.32 4.11
N LEU A 130 8.67 6.12 4.70
CA LEU A 130 9.61 5.09 4.30
C LEU A 130 9.31 4.58 2.88
N PHE A 131 8.03 4.39 2.55
CA PHE A 131 7.60 4.01 1.20
C PHE A 131 8.04 5.05 0.16
N LEU A 132 7.74 6.33 0.39
CA LEU A 132 8.14 7.42 -0.51
C LEU A 132 9.67 7.54 -0.63
N LEU A 133 10.41 7.34 0.46
CA LEU A 133 11.88 7.31 0.41
C LEU A 133 12.39 6.21 -0.52
N ARG A 134 11.81 5.00 -0.45
CA ARG A 134 12.15 3.89 -1.35
C ARG A 134 11.86 4.22 -2.81
N CYS A 135 10.71 4.86 -3.10
CA CYS A 135 10.39 5.33 -4.45
C CYS A 135 11.49 6.25 -5.01
N ILE A 136 11.90 7.23 -4.21
CA ILE A 136 12.95 8.19 -4.60
C ILE A 136 14.29 7.48 -4.80
N GLN A 137 14.65 6.52 -3.94
CA GLN A 137 15.90 5.76 -4.04
C GLN A 137 16.03 4.97 -5.35
N ILE A 138 14.92 4.50 -5.91
CA ILE A 138 14.90 3.80 -7.21
C ILE A 138 14.59 4.73 -8.40
N GLY A 139 14.62 6.05 -8.18
CA GLY A 139 14.45 7.05 -9.24
C GLY A 139 13.02 7.35 -9.66
N LEU A 140 12.01 6.86 -8.92
CA LEU A 140 10.61 7.19 -9.20
C LEU A 140 10.26 8.59 -8.71
N SER A 141 9.56 9.34 -9.54
CA SER A 141 8.95 10.60 -9.13
C SER A 141 7.61 10.35 -8.41
N ILE A 142 7.16 11.34 -7.63
CA ILE A 142 5.85 11.25 -6.96
C ILE A 142 4.69 11.14 -7.98
N ARG A 143 4.87 11.65 -9.19
CA ARG A 143 3.86 11.59 -10.27
C ARG A 143 3.73 10.18 -10.84
N ASP A 144 4.80 9.39 -10.84
CA ASP A 144 4.79 8.02 -11.36
C ASP A 144 3.93 7.09 -10.49
N LEU A 145 3.75 7.45 -9.21
CA LEU A 145 2.95 6.65 -8.26
C LEU A 145 1.48 6.52 -8.66
N ASP A 146 0.96 7.45 -9.44
CA ASP A 146 -0.41 7.38 -9.96
C ASP A 146 -0.57 6.27 -11.02
N LEU A 147 0.52 5.83 -11.64
CA LEU A 147 0.54 4.84 -12.72
C LEU A 147 0.91 3.43 -12.24
N LEU A 148 1.51 3.32 -11.06
CA LEU A 148 2.04 2.07 -10.50
C LEU A 148 1.17 1.56 -9.35
N THR A 149 1.27 0.26 -9.06
CA THR A 149 0.77 -0.31 -7.81
C THR A 149 1.84 -0.26 -6.72
N ILE A 150 1.45 -0.39 -5.46
CA ILE A 150 2.39 -0.51 -4.33
C ILE A 150 3.27 -1.76 -4.51
N GLY A 151 2.69 -2.87 -4.98
CA GLY A 151 3.41 -4.10 -5.27
C GLY A 151 4.51 -3.89 -6.31
N MET A 152 4.19 -3.25 -7.45
CA MET A 152 5.18 -2.95 -8.48
C MET A 152 6.33 -2.09 -7.97
N VAL A 153 6.06 -1.09 -7.14
CA VAL A 153 7.12 -0.28 -6.51
C VAL A 153 8.00 -1.12 -5.59
N ASN A 154 7.40 -2.02 -4.81
CA ASN A 154 8.15 -2.93 -3.96
C ASN A 154 8.99 -3.92 -4.78
N ASP A 155 8.46 -4.41 -5.90
CA ASP A 155 9.18 -5.29 -6.82
C ASP A 155 10.38 -4.58 -7.45
N LEU A 156 10.20 -3.35 -7.94
CA LEU A 156 11.29 -2.52 -8.46
C LEU A 156 12.37 -2.27 -7.41
N TYR A 157 11.96 -2.00 -6.16
CA TYR A 157 12.91 -1.84 -5.06
C TYR A 157 13.64 -3.14 -4.73
N ALA A 158 12.95 -4.28 -4.76
CA ALA A 158 13.55 -5.59 -4.56
C ALA A 158 14.57 -5.93 -5.65
N GLU A 159 14.22 -5.69 -6.93
CA GLU A 159 15.14 -5.94 -8.05
C GLU A 159 16.34 -5.00 -8.03
N SER A 160 16.17 -3.73 -7.71
CA SER A 160 17.32 -2.81 -7.57
C SER A 160 18.33 -3.33 -6.53
N ARG A 161 17.84 -3.99 -5.46
CA ARG A 161 18.69 -4.63 -4.45
C ARG A 161 19.28 -5.95 -4.92
N ASN A 162 18.56 -6.71 -5.73
CA ASN A 162 19.06 -7.94 -6.34
C ASN A 162 20.20 -7.63 -7.31
N ASP A 163 20.14 -6.52 -8.05
CA ASP A 163 21.22 -6.08 -8.96
C ASP A 163 22.46 -5.61 -8.20
N GLU A 164 22.29 -4.88 -7.08
CA GLU A 164 23.40 -4.51 -6.19
C GLU A 164 24.10 -5.73 -5.61
N CYS A 165 23.44 -6.91 -5.65
CA CYS A 165 23.97 -8.18 -5.20
C CYS A 165 24.73 -8.95 -6.25
N GLN A 166 24.87 -8.45 -7.47
CA GLN A 166 25.93 -8.86 -8.34
C GLN A 166 27.25 -8.39 -7.71
N ASP A 167 27.56 -9.03 -6.58
CA ASP A 167 28.91 -9.08 -6.11
C ASP A 167 29.74 -9.53 -7.32
N SER A 168 30.33 -8.58 -8.01
CA SER A 168 31.66 -8.80 -8.49
C SER A 168 32.44 -9.21 -7.22
N TYR A 169 32.40 -10.49 -6.90
CA TYR A 169 33.37 -11.05 -5.98
C TYR A 169 34.71 -10.65 -6.57
N ARG A 170 35.32 -9.62 -6.03
CA ARG A 170 36.76 -9.60 -5.92
C ARG A 170 37.05 -10.81 -5.07
N GLN A 171 37.19 -11.96 -5.69
CA GLN A 171 37.96 -13.04 -5.10
C GLN A 171 39.29 -12.39 -4.77
N LEU A 172 39.47 -12.07 -3.53
CA LEU A 172 40.82 -11.80 -3.04
C LEU A 172 41.54 -13.11 -3.33
N ALA A 173 42.50 -13.05 -4.30
CA ALA A 173 43.33 -14.14 -4.61
C ALA A 173 43.87 -14.69 -3.29
N SER A 174 43.65 -15.98 -3.04
CA SER A 174 44.21 -16.64 -1.87
C SER A 174 45.71 -16.81 -2.08
N GLN A 175 46.49 -17.06 -1.02
CA GLN A 175 47.89 -17.35 -1.12
C GLN A 175 48.12 -18.54 -2.07
N GLU A 176 47.21 -19.52 -2.10
CA GLU A 176 47.25 -20.69 -2.97
C GLU A 176 47.12 -20.34 -4.46
N ASP A 177 46.39 -19.25 -4.78
CA ASP A 177 46.27 -18.75 -6.15
C ASP A 177 47.59 -18.08 -6.62
N PHE A 178 48.36 -17.50 -5.69
CA PHE A 178 49.69 -16.96 -5.98
C PHE A 178 50.76 -18.04 -6.13
N ASP A 179 50.68 -19.13 -5.36
CA ASP A 179 51.63 -20.21 -5.37
C ASP A 179 51.43 -21.16 -6.57
N ALA A 180 50.32 -20.97 -7.33
CA ALA A 180 50.01 -21.74 -8.55
C ALA A 180 50.61 -21.14 -9.84
N PHE A 181 51.31 -20.00 -9.75
CA PHE A 181 52.06 -19.35 -10.82
C PHE A 181 53.53 -19.60 -10.63
#